data_68fb2f77077ec781259714b6c8bbdf5b
#
_entry.id   68fb2f77077ec781259714b6c8bbdf5b
#
_cell.length_a   1.000
_cell.length_b   1.000
_cell.length_c   1.000
_cell.angle_alpha   90.00
_cell.angle_beta   90.00
_cell.angle_gamma   90.00
#
_symmetry.space_group_name_H-M   'P 1'
#
loop_
_entity.id
_entity.type
_entity.pdbx_description
1 polymer ?
#
loop_
_entity_poly.entity_id
_entity_poly.type
_entity_poly.pdbx_seq_one_letter_code
_entity_poly.pdbx_strand_id
1 'polypeptide(L)'
;VMENHQPIKALKDIVFSDRAAINLRLKPHAKARWTGTLRGGAGWSPALWNGALFAMRIGARGQSMVNLKTDNTGQNPSAETERLSVEDILNGGANDYNPAAHLSVGTSSAPLDDTRTRFNRSHMASLNNLRKLSEDYQLSSSLTWGYDRLASDRAARQSWYLADGTRVDTEQESAASCRQQLSARIALKANTERFYMLEKLEASLAWNDLRAVLSGSYPNRQRAEAPAYGIENDLKYIRRTGTRSLTVTSYLKYLTRPQSLDVVRETGNQRQTIADRAFYMNHNAAFGTQAGRFAFAFKGGVSALFRGLVTDLTGTGLGTGTANDLSAGYAGVYLQPGITYRSQRLRLTLDLPAGYRRYGLHDRIDGSRTPAGIFTWKPRFAVKWSPTGHLSLSASGTVGRDAADDSRTGNGAVLRNYRSVLCGVNEYRQALQRSLSAGIAYKNPIGGFFASLL
;
A
#
# COMPACT_ATOMS: atom_id res chain seq x y z
N VAL A 1 -10.07 -31.82 1.31
CA VAL A 1 -9.08 -30.93 1.95
C VAL A 1 -7.71 -31.53 1.66
N MET A 2 -6.79 -30.72 1.19
CA MET A 2 -5.38 -31.09 0.99
C MET A 2 -4.58 -30.36 2.05
N GLU A 3 -3.94 -31.11 2.95
CA GLU A 3 -3.05 -30.54 3.96
C GLU A 3 -1.64 -30.34 3.36
N ASN A 4 -0.89 -29.38 3.89
CA ASN A 4 0.45 -29.02 3.43
C ASN A 4 0.52 -28.69 1.92
N HIS A 5 -0.55 -28.06 1.40
CA HIS A 5 -0.65 -27.74 -0.02
C HIS A 5 0.31 -26.63 -0.42
N GLN A 6 1.23 -26.92 -1.35
CA GLN A 6 2.08 -25.93 -2.00
C GLN A 6 1.40 -25.46 -3.30
N PRO A 7 0.93 -24.20 -3.38
CA PRO A 7 0.20 -23.72 -4.56
C PRO A 7 1.07 -23.57 -5.80
N ILE A 8 2.39 -23.47 -5.63
CA ILE A 8 3.36 -23.38 -6.73
C ILE A 8 3.90 -24.79 -7.00
N LYS A 9 3.50 -25.39 -8.15
CA LYS A 9 3.90 -26.74 -8.54
C LYS A 9 5.41 -26.94 -8.51
N ALA A 10 6.17 -25.99 -9.05
CA ALA A 10 7.61 -26.01 -9.08
C ALA A 10 8.28 -26.06 -7.69
N LEU A 11 7.60 -25.72 -6.61
CA LEU A 11 8.11 -25.71 -5.24
C LEU A 11 7.58 -26.86 -4.37
N LYS A 12 6.74 -27.74 -4.93
CA LYS A 12 5.98 -28.74 -4.19
C LYS A 12 6.83 -29.61 -3.23
N ASP A 13 8.05 -29.98 -3.61
CA ASP A 13 8.91 -30.87 -2.81
C ASP A 13 10.12 -30.14 -2.19
N ILE A 14 10.23 -28.82 -2.39
CA ILE A 14 11.36 -28.02 -1.92
C ILE A 14 10.97 -27.14 -0.75
N VAL A 15 9.76 -26.56 -0.80
CA VAL A 15 9.27 -25.61 0.21
C VAL A 15 8.07 -26.21 0.89
N PHE A 16 8.20 -26.50 2.18
CA PHE A 16 7.07 -26.94 2.99
C PHE A 16 6.05 -25.79 3.14
N SER A 17 4.79 -26.12 2.94
CA SER A 17 3.66 -25.23 3.15
C SER A 17 2.85 -25.73 4.35
N ASP A 18 2.58 -24.86 5.32
CA ASP A 18 1.67 -25.17 6.44
C ASP A 18 0.20 -24.83 6.09
N ARG A 19 -0.12 -24.76 4.79
CA ARG A 19 -1.43 -24.33 4.29
C ARG A 19 -2.30 -25.52 3.93
N ALA A 20 -3.58 -25.44 4.29
CA ALA A 20 -4.60 -26.35 3.79
C ALA A 20 -5.28 -25.72 2.57
N ALA A 21 -5.59 -26.53 1.56
CA ALA A 21 -6.37 -26.12 0.39
C ALA A 21 -7.64 -26.96 0.27
N ILE A 22 -8.74 -26.28 -0.08
CA ILE A 22 -10.01 -26.93 -0.41
C ILE A 22 -10.20 -26.83 -1.92
N ASN A 23 -10.28 -27.96 -2.59
CA ASN A 23 -10.59 -28.02 -4.01
C ASN A 23 -12.11 -28.17 -4.20
N LEU A 24 -12.75 -27.11 -4.70
CA LEU A 24 -14.18 -27.13 -5.03
C LEU A 24 -14.36 -27.59 -6.49
N ARG A 25 -15.08 -28.66 -6.69
CA ARG A 25 -15.46 -29.15 -8.03
C ARG A 25 -16.92 -28.82 -8.28
N LEU A 26 -17.20 -28.12 -9.37
CA LEU A 26 -18.54 -27.86 -9.82
C LEU A 26 -19.16 -29.13 -10.38
N LYS A 27 -20.44 -29.39 -10.04
CA LYS A 27 -21.25 -30.46 -10.67
C LYS A 27 -21.37 -30.19 -12.18
N PRO A 28 -21.44 -31.24 -13.03
CA PRO A 28 -21.47 -31.06 -14.49
C PRO A 28 -22.55 -30.10 -14.99
N HIS A 29 -23.74 -30.14 -14.39
CA HIS A 29 -24.90 -29.31 -14.75
C HIS A 29 -24.85 -27.87 -14.19
N ALA A 30 -23.91 -27.57 -13.29
CA ALA A 30 -23.71 -26.22 -12.76
C ALA A 30 -22.75 -25.38 -13.60
N LYS A 31 -22.15 -25.95 -14.65
CA LYS A 31 -21.20 -25.25 -15.52
C LYS A 31 -21.90 -24.26 -16.45
N ALA A 32 -21.25 -23.13 -16.71
CA ALA A 32 -21.66 -22.09 -17.65
C ALA A 32 -22.98 -21.35 -17.33
N ARG A 33 -23.48 -21.46 -16.09
CA ARG A 33 -24.65 -20.70 -15.64
C ARG A 33 -24.25 -19.43 -14.93
N TRP A 34 -25.05 -18.39 -15.10
CA TRP A 34 -24.98 -17.20 -14.28
C TRP A 34 -25.63 -17.49 -12.92
N THR A 35 -24.95 -17.08 -11.87
CA THR A 35 -25.49 -17.04 -10.52
C THR A 35 -25.17 -15.68 -9.93
N GLY A 36 -26.01 -15.19 -9.04
CA GLY A 36 -25.78 -13.89 -8.46
C GLY A 36 -26.74 -13.58 -7.33
N THR A 37 -26.53 -12.43 -6.74
CA THR A 37 -27.35 -11.86 -5.68
C THR A 37 -27.66 -10.42 -6.00
N LEU A 38 -28.89 -10.03 -5.75
CA LEU A 38 -29.34 -8.63 -5.78
C LEU A 38 -29.79 -8.27 -4.37
N ARG A 39 -29.30 -7.17 -3.85
CA ARG A 39 -29.73 -6.59 -2.59
C ARG A 39 -30.16 -5.15 -2.85
N GLY A 40 -31.22 -4.71 -2.20
CA GLY A 40 -31.68 -3.34 -2.25
C GLY A 40 -32.27 -2.95 -0.91
N GLY A 41 -31.99 -1.76 -0.46
CA GLY A 41 -32.57 -1.12 0.70
C GLY A 41 -32.85 0.34 0.39
N ALA A 42 -33.98 0.86 0.87
CA ALA A 42 -34.34 2.26 0.75
C ALA A 42 -34.89 2.78 2.08
N GLY A 43 -34.55 4.00 2.42
CA GLY A 43 -35.03 4.74 3.59
C GLY A 43 -35.66 6.05 3.17
N TRP A 44 -36.53 6.58 4.02
CA TRP A 44 -37.25 7.83 3.77
C TRP A 44 -36.92 8.83 4.88
N SER A 45 -36.68 10.08 4.48
CA SER A 45 -36.43 11.20 5.39
C SER A 45 -35.21 11.04 6.33
N PRO A 46 -34.03 11.26 5.87
CA PRO A 46 -33.63 11.60 4.49
C PRO A 46 -33.71 10.39 3.55
N ALA A 47 -33.68 10.65 2.23
CA ALA A 47 -33.64 9.55 1.25
C ALA A 47 -32.32 8.78 1.36
N LEU A 48 -32.40 7.55 1.83
CA LEU A 48 -31.27 6.64 1.99
C LEU A 48 -31.43 5.46 1.03
N TRP A 49 -30.32 4.95 0.51
CA TRP A 49 -30.30 3.75 -0.30
C TRP A 49 -29.02 2.93 -0.09
N ASN A 50 -29.17 1.63 -0.22
CA ASN A 50 -28.07 0.68 -0.33
C ASN A 50 -28.47 -0.34 -1.41
N GLY A 51 -27.62 -0.51 -2.41
CA GLY A 51 -27.84 -1.44 -3.51
C GLY A 51 -26.56 -2.23 -3.82
N ALA A 52 -26.72 -3.51 -4.06
CA ALA A 52 -25.62 -4.37 -4.49
C ALA A 52 -26.13 -5.43 -5.48
N LEU A 53 -25.49 -5.51 -6.64
CA LEU A 53 -25.62 -6.57 -7.62
C LEU A 53 -24.29 -7.31 -7.75
N PHE A 54 -24.32 -8.59 -7.46
CA PHE A 54 -23.21 -9.50 -7.76
C PHE A 54 -23.70 -10.54 -8.76
N ALA A 55 -22.99 -10.74 -9.85
CA ALA A 55 -23.24 -11.78 -10.82
C ALA A 55 -21.94 -12.49 -11.20
N MET A 56 -21.98 -13.80 -11.25
CA MET A 56 -20.83 -14.65 -11.56
C MET A 56 -21.23 -15.75 -12.55
N ARG A 57 -20.35 -15.98 -13.50
CA ARG A 57 -20.45 -17.12 -14.43
C ARG A 57 -19.18 -17.95 -14.31
N ILE A 58 -19.33 -19.25 -14.05
CA ILE A 58 -18.20 -20.18 -14.02
C ILE A 58 -18.39 -21.18 -15.14
N GLY A 59 -17.46 -21.16 -16.10
CA GLY A 59 -17.38 -22.08 -17.22
C GLY A 59 -16.21 -23.06 -17.08
N ALA A 60 -16.09 -23.99 -18.04
CA ALA A 60 -14.99 -24.96 -18.06
C ALA A 60 -13.60 -24.33 -18.20
N ARG A 61 -13.50 -23.20 -18.91
CA ARG A 61 -12.24 -22.53 -19.21
C ARG A 61 -12.14 -21.12 -18.67
N GLY A 62 -13.13 -20.66 -17.88
CA GLY A 62 -13.07 -19.29 -17.37
C GLY A 62 -14.18 -18.95 -16.42
N GLN A 63 -13.95 -17.86 -15.72
CA GLN A 63 -14.85 -17.26 -14.75
C GLN A 63 -14.97 -15.78 -15.05
N SER A 64 -16.19 -15.26 -15.02
CA SER A 64 -16.47 -13.83 -15.13
C SER A 64 -17.31 -13.39 -13.95
N MET A 65 -16.98 -12.26 -13.35
CA MET A 65 -17.70 -11.68 -12.23
C MET A 65 -17.97 -10.21 -12.48
N VAL A 66 -19.17 -9.79 -12.21
CA VAL A 66 -19.60 -8.39 -12.21
C VAL A 66 -20.08 -8.04 -10.80
N ASN A 67 -19.63 -6.92 -10.28
CA ASN A 67 -20.04 -6.42 -8.99
C ASN A 67 -20.38 -4.93 -9.12
N LEU A 68 -21.61 -4.57 -8.83
CA LEU A 68 -22.09 -3.18 -8.82
C LEU A 68 -22.62 -2.88 -7.43
N LYS A 69 -22.19 -1.76 -6.87
CA LYS A 69 -22.63 -1.32 -5.55
C LYS A 69 -22.93 0.18 -5.55
N THR A 70 -23.93 0.55 -4.79
CA THR A 70 -24.29 1.96 -4.53
C THR A 70 -24.73 2.11 -3.08
N ASP A 71 -24.31 3.17 -2.43
CA ASP A 71 -24.59 3.38 -1.01
C ASP A 71 -24.56 4.87 -0.65
N ASN A 72 -25.46 5.29 0.24
CA ASN A 72 -25.42 6.55 0.94
C ASN A 72 -25.76 6.43 2.44
N THR A 73 -25.59 5.22 3.00
CA THR A 73 -25.90 4.90 4.41
C THR A 73 -24.65 4.87 5.30
N GLY A 74 -23.53 5.44 4.84
CA GLY A 74 -22.27 5.46 5.56
C GLY A 74 -21.29 4.34 5.20
N GLN A 75 -21.69 3.36 4.38
CA GLN A 75 -20.78 2.30 3.93
C GLN A 75 -19.91 2.80 2.76
N ASN A 76 -18.67 2.33 2.71
CA ASN A 76 -17.76 2.63 1.61
C ASN A 76 -17.56 1.40 0.71
N PRO A 77 -18.34 1.22 -0.35
CA PRO A 77 -18.15 0.09 -1.27
C PRO A 77 -16.80 0.14 -2.00
N SER A 78 -16.20 1.32 -2.17
CA SER A 78 -14.89 1.46 -2.81
C SER A 78 -13.74 0.92 -1.97
N ALA A 79 -13.88 0.82 -0.64
CA ALA A 79 -12.87 0.21 0.22
C ALA A 79 -12.67 -1.30 -0.08
N GLU A 80 -13.63 -1.95 -0.69
CA GLU A 80 -13.49 -3.35 -1.12
C GLU A 80 -12.57 -3.51 -2.34
N THR A 81 -12.33 -2.43 -3.10
CA THR A 81 -11.42 -2.44 -4.25
C THR A 81 -9.95 -2.39 -3.82
N GLU A 82 -9.68 -1.91 -2.61
CA GLU A 82 -8.33 -1.80 -2.03
C GLU A 82 -7.89 -3.09 -1.32
N ARG A 83 -8.74 -4.13 -1.31
CA ARG A 83 -8.39 -5.40 -0.67
C ARG A 83 -7.29 -6.12 -1.44
N LEU A 84 -6.22 -6.41 -0.72
CA LEU A 84 -5.16 -7.28 -1.19
C LEU A 84 -5.75 -8.65 -1.57
N SER A 85 -5.42 -9.13 -2.75
CA SER A 85 -5.75 -10.52 -3.10
C SER A 85 -4.94 -11.47 -2.21
N VAL A 86 -5.44 -12.69 -2.00
CA VAL A 86 -4.66 -13.73 -1.31
C VAL A 86 -3.30 -13.93 -1.98
N GLU A 87 -3.22 -13.73 -3.29
CA GLU A 87 -2.00 -13.81 -4.08
C GLU A 87 -1.04 -12.65 -3.78
N ASP A 88 -1.53 -11.44 -3.53
CA ASP A 88 -0.72 -10.28 -3.13
C ASP A 88 -0.14 -10.47 -1.73
N ILE A 89 -0.93 -11.01 -0.80
CA ILE A 89 -0.48 -11.39 0.54
C ILE A 89 0.61 -12.50 0.46
N LEU A 90 0.42 -13.49 -0.43
CA LEU A 90 1.34 -14.60 -0.61
C LEU A 90 2.66 -14.18 -1.25
N ASN A 91 2.64 -13.18 -2.09
CA ASN A 91 3.82 -12.70 -2.82
C ASN A 91 4.62 -11.66 -2.02
N GLY A 92 4.14 -11.30 -0.81
CA GLY A 92 4.80 -10.36 0.09
C GLY A 92 4.92 -8.97 -0.56
N GLY A 93 4.02 -8.05 -0.29
CA GLY A 93 3.96 -6.70 -0.84
C GLY A 93 5.17 -5.79 -0.55
N ALA A 94 6.38 -6.36 -0.62
CA ALA A 94 7.63 -5.71 -0.23
C ALA A 94 8.20 -4.72 -1.25
N ASN A 95 7.56 -4.57 -2.41
CA ASN A 95 8.10 -3.74 -3.49
C ASN A 95 7.28 -2.48 -3.77
N ASP A 96 6.25 -2.18 -3.00
CA ASP A 96 5.38 -1.03 -3.28
C ASP A 96 6.08 0.30 -2.96
N TYR A 97 6.28 1.13 -3.98
CA TYR A 97 6.67 2.52 -3.82
C TYR A 97 5.41 3.38 -3.69
N ASN A 98 5.13 3.85 -2.49
CA ASN A 98 3.98 4.71 -2.21
C ASN A 98 4.41 5.96 -1.44
N PRO A 99 4.76 7.04 -2.15
CA PRO A 99 5.22 8.25 -1.51
C PRO A 99 4.10 8.96 -0.74
N ALA A 100 4.45 9.60 0.37
CA ALA A 100 3.53 10.36 1.20
C ALA A 100 2.79 11.46 0.42
N ALA A 101 1.56 11.78 0.85
CA ALA A 101 0.79 12.89 0.29
C ALA A 101 1.41 14.24 0.69
N HIS A 102 1.49 15.17 -0.26
CA HIS A 102 1.96 16.53 0.02
C HIS A 102 0.87 17.36 0.70
N LEU A 103 -0.34 17.33 0.18
CA LEU A 103 -1.47 18.03 0.77
C LEU A 103 -2.08 17.24 1.91
N SER A 104 -2.53 17.93 2.95
CA SER A 104 -3.21 17.35 4.11
C SER A 104 -4.59 17.98 4.33
N VAL A 105 -5.30 18.23 3.25
CA VAL A 105 -6.68 18.69 3.24
C VAL A 105 -7.60 17.47 3.04
N GLY A 106 -8.60 17.31 3.88
CA GLY A 106 -9.49 16.15 3.83
C GLY A 106 -10.77 16.38 4.62
N THR A 107 -11.72 15.48 4.47
CA THR A 107 -12.89 15.41 5.33
C THR A 107 -12.48 14.83 6.69
N SER A 108 -13.05 15.35 7.77
CA SER A 108 -12.80 14.82 9.10
C SER A 108 -13.57 13.50 9.32
N SER A 109 -12.98 12.60 10.10
CA SER A 109 -13.64 11.39 10.60
C SER A 109 -13.90 11.52 12.09
N ALA A 110 -15.05 11.05 12.56
CA ALA A 110 -15.35 10.95 13.99
C ALA A 110 -14.92 9.57 14.53
N PRO A 111 -14.61 9.45 15.84
CA PRO A 111 -14.27 8.17 16.47
C PRO A 111 -15.53 7.31 16.75
N LEU A 112 -16.46 7.28 15.82
CA LEU A 112 -17.72 6.53 15.85
C LEU A 112 -17.85 5.69 14.59
N ASP A 113 -18.81 4.78 14.57
CA ASP A 113 -19.11 3.96 13.39
C ASP A 113 -19.43 4.82 12.17
N ASP A 114 -18.84 4.48 11.03
CA ASP A 114 -18.99 5.20 9.75
C ASP A 114 -20.46 5.33 9.34
N THR A 115 -21.30 4.33 9.64
CA THR A 115 -22.74 4.36 9.32
C THR A 115 -23.50 5.49 10.05
N ARG A 116 -22.91 6.07 11.10
CA ARG A 116 -23.48 7.17 11.88
C ARG A 116 -22.88 8.53 11.56
N THR A 117 -21.67 8.55 11.02
CA THR A 117 -20.87 9.78 10.90
C THR A 117 -20.48 10.11 9.48
N ARG A 118 -20.57 9.14 8.55
CA ARG A 118 -20.17 9.29 7.17
C ARG A 118 -21.36 9.66 6.28
N PHE A 119 -21.41 10.90 5.84
CA PHE A 119 -22.38 11.36 4.85
C PHE A 119 -21.82 11.16 3.46
N ASN A 120 -22.11 10.01 2.88
CA ASN A 120 -21.53 9.61 1.59
C ASN A 120 -22.58 9.51 0.48
N ARG A 121 -22.05 9.48 -0.74
CA ARG A 121 -22.75 9.03 -1.94
C ARG A 121 -21.71 8.27 -2.75
N SER A 122 -21.77 6.95 -2.69
CA SER A 122 -20.72 6.07 -3.18
C SER A 122 -21.26 5.11 -4.22
N HIS A 123 -20.49 4.89 -5.28
CA HIS A 123 -20.79 3.95 -6.35
C HIS A 123 -19.54 3.15 -6.69
N MET A 124 -19.69 1.89 -6.97
CA MET A 124 -18.61 1.00 -7.40
C MET A 124 -19.09 0.09 -8.52
N ALA A 125 -18.27 -0.09 -9.53
CA ALA A 125 -18.45 -1.10 -10.56
C ALA A 125 -17.14 -1.88 -10.74
N SER A 126 -17.20 -3.21 -10.75
CA SER A 126 -16.04 -4.03 -11.07
C SER A 126 -16.42 -5.17 -12.02
N LEU A 127 -15.52 -5.40 -12.98
CA LEU A 127 -15.55 -6.51 -13.93
C LEU A 127 -14.27 -7.31 -13.75
N ASN A 128 -14.40 -8.58 -13.40
CA ASN A 128 -13.27 -9.48 -13.24
C ASN A 128 -13.45 -10.69 -14.16
N ASN A 129 -12.40 -11.03 -14.87
CA ASN A 129 -12.37 -12.17 -15.77
C ASN A 129 -11.13 -13.02 -15.50
N LEU A 130 -11.31 -14.32 -15.38
CA LEU A 130 -10.25 -15.31 -15.30
C LEU A 130 -10.45 -16.30 -16.45
N ARG A 131 -9.45 -16.46 -17.29
CA ARG A 131 -9.47 -17.39 -18.43
C ARG A 131 -8.32 -18.38 -18.32
N LYS A 132 -8.63 -19.64 -18.34
CA LYS A 132 -7.67 -20.72 -18.46
C LYS A 132 -7.29 -20.87 -19.94
N LEU A 133 -6.06 -20.51 -20.29
CA LEU A 133 -5.53 -20.62 -21.64
C LEU A 133 -5.12 -22.08 -21.95
N SER A 134 -4.49 -22.72 -20.95
CA SER A 134 -4.15 -24.14 -20.97
C SER A 134 -4.23 -24.70 -19.54
N GLU A 135 -3.75 -25.92 -19.30
CA GLU A 135 -3.73 -26.52 -17.95
C GLU A 135 -2.81 -25.76 -17.00
N ASP A 136 -1.74 -25.19 -17.50
CA ASP A 136 -0.72 -24.50 -16.72
C ASP A 136 -0.79 -22.98 -16.83
N TYR A 137 -1.53 -22.42 -17.81
CA TYR A 137 -1.57 -21.00 -18.09
C TYR A 137 -2.95 -20.39 -17.82
N GLN A 138 -2.95 -19.29 -17.10
CA GLN A 138 -4.17 -18.52 -16.77
C GLN A 138 -3.93 -17.04 -17.05
N LEU A 139 -4.94 -16.41 -17.65
CA LEU A 139 -4.99 -14.97 -17.84
C LEU A 139 -6.12 -14.42 -16.97
N SER A 140 -5.81 -13.44 -16.15
CA SER A 140 -6.83 -12.69 -15.39
C SER A 140 -6.82 -11.23 -15.81
N SER A 141 -7.99 -10.63 -15.85
CA SER A 141 -8.16 -9.19 -16.08
C SER A 141 -9.21 -8.65 -15.11
N SER A 142 -8.97 -7.46 -14.60
CA SER A 142 -9.94 -6.74 -13.77
C SER A 142 -9.99 -5.28 -14.18
N LEU A 143 -11.20 -4.74 -14.19
CA LEU A 143 -11.46 -3.32 -14.36
C LEU A 143 -12.37 -2.90 -13.21
N THR A 144 -11.96 -1.89 -12.47
CA THR A 144 -12.70 -1.39 -11.31
C THR A 144 -12.81 0.10 -11.40
N TRP A 145 -14.03 0.59 -11.29
CA TRP A 145 -14.35 2.01 -11.15
C TRP A 145 -15.01 2.27 -9.80
N GLY A 146 -14.60 3.34 -9.15
CA GLY A 146 -15.18 3.82 -7.90
C GLY A 146 -15.46 5.32 -7.96
N TYR A 147 -16.56 5.72 -7.37
CA TYR A 147 -16.94 7.10 -7.11
C TYR A 147 -17.35 7.22 -5.64
N ASP A 148 -16.77 8.15 -4.94
CA ASP A 148 -17.09 8.43 -3.54
C ASP A 148 -17.16 9.93 -3.32
N ARG A 149 -18.36 10.45 -2.99
CA ARG A 149 -18.56 11.80 -2.51
C ARG A 149 -18.84 11.73 -1.03
N LEU A 150 -18.04 12.43 -0.25
CA LEU A 150 -18.12 12.48 1.20
C LEU A 150 -18.30 13.92 1.65
N ALA A 151 -19.23 14.16 2.57
CA ALA A 151 -19.39 15.43 3.27
C ALA A 151 -19.13 15.23 4.76
N SER A 152 -18.56 16.22 5.40
CA SER A 152 -18.35 16.23 6.85
C SER A 152 -18.49 17.64 7.41
N ASP A 153 -19.08 17.73 8.59
CA ASP A 153 -19.13 18.94 9.40
C ASP A 153 -18.40 18.69 10.70
N ARG A 154 -17.55 19.64 11.09
CA ARG A 154 -16.74 19.55 12.29
C ARG A 154 -16.76 20.87 13.03
N ALA A 155 -16.94 20.83 14.35
CA ALA A 155 -16.70 21.94 15.24
C ALA A 155 -15.55 21.62 16.18
N ALA A 156 -14.62 22.55 16.37
CA ALA A 156 -13.50 22.44 17.28
C ALA A 156 -13.39 23.70 18.15
N ARG A 157 -13.10 23.50 19.44
CA ARG A 157 -12.77 24.57 20.37
C ARG A 157 -11.46 24.24 21.03
N GLN A 158 -10.50 25.13 20.94
CA GLN A 158 -9.18 24.98 21.55
C GLN A 158 -8.94 26.14 22.51
N SER A 159 -8.58 25.81 23.75
CA SER A 159 -8.26 26.78 24.78
C SER A 159 -6.75 26.74 25.06
N TRP A 160 -6.11 27.89 24.97
CA TRP A 160 -4.71 28.09 25.28
C TRP A 160 -4.59 28.81 26.61
N TYR A 161 -4.00 28.17 27.60
CA TYR A 161 -3.75 28.78 28.90
C TYR A 161 -2.38 29.43 28.88
N LEU A 162 -2.37 30.74 28.66
CA LEU A 162 -1.15 31.56 28.58
C LEU A 162 -0.94 32.28 29.91
N ALA A 163 0.28 32.79 30.13
CA ALA A 163 0.61 33.54 31.36
C ALA A 163 -0.18 34.84 31.51
N ASP A 164 -0.65 35.42 30.42
CA ASP A 164 -1.43 36.66 30.33
C ASP A 164 -2.95 36.43 30.22
N GLY A 165 -3.40 35.19 30.25
CA GLY A 165 -4.82 34.84 30.19
C GLY A 165 -5.13 33.61 29.32
N THR A 166 -6.42 33.33 29.17
CA THR A 166 -6.88 32.21 28.34
C THR A 166 -7.34 32.72 26.98
N ARG A 167 -6.71 32.25 25.92
CA ARG A 167 -7.15 32.44 24.55
C ARG A 167 -8.00 31.25 24.10
N VAL A 168 -9.12 31.53 23.49
CA VAL A 168 -10.04 30.49 22.96
C VAL A 168 -10.15 30.66 21.45
N ASP A 169 -9.76 29.62 20.71
CA ASP A 169 -9.97 29.52 19.28
C ASP A 169 -11.14 28.58 19.01
N THR A 170 -12.08 29.02 18.18
CA THR A 170 -13.23 28.23 17.74
C THR A 170 -13.20 28.08 16.24
N GLU A 171 -13.50 26.89 15.74
CA GLU A 171 -13.58 26.61 14.32
C GLU A 171 -14.79 25.75 14.01
N GLN A 172 -15.46 26.09 12.95
CA GLN A 172 -16.50 25.31 12.32
C GLN A 172 -16.08 25.04 10.88
N GLU A 173 -15.90 23.78 10.51
CA GLU A 173 -15.49 23.34 9.19
C GLU A 173 -16.62 22.53 8.54
N SER A 174 -17.01 22.95 7.34
CA SER A 174 -17.88 22.17 6.45
C SER A 174 -17.03 21.78 5.24
N ALA A 175 -16.82 20.48 5.03
CA ALA A 175 -15.98 19.96 3.98
C ALA A 175 -16.73 18.95 3.12
N ALA A 176 -16.44 18.97 1.81
CA ALA A 176 -16.92 17.99 0.86
C ALA A 176 -15.76 17.51 -0.03
N SER A 177 -15.61 16.22 -0.18
CA SER A 177 -14.65 15.61 -1.10
C SER A 177 -15.39 14.77 -2.16
N CYS A 178 -14.79 14.71 -3.34
CA CYS A 178 -15.20 13.82 -4.41
C CYS A 178 -13.98 13.06 -4.91
N ARG A 179 -13.99 11.75 -4.75
CA ARG A 179 -12.94 10.86 -5.25
C ARG A 179 -13.51 9.98 -6.35
N GLN A 180 -12.87 9.99 -7.49
CA GLN A 180 -13.08 9.01 -8.55
C GLN A 180 -11.81 8.20 -8.75
N GLN A 181 -11.95 6.93 -8.98
CA GLN A 181 -10.81 6.06 -9.26
C GLN A 181 -11.18 5.04 -10.33
N LEU A 182 -10.22 4.75 -11.19
CA LEU A 182 -10.28 3.72 -12.20
C LEU A 182 -9.00 2.89 -12.13
N SER A 183 -9.12 1.59 -11.93
CA SER A 183 -7.97 0.69 -12.01
C SER A 183 -8.23 -0.42 -13.01
N ALA A 184 -7.22 -0.73 -13.79
CA ALA A 184 -7.20 -1.82 -14.76
C ALA A 184 -5.98 -2.70 -14.48
N ARG A 185 -6.20 -4.01 -14.30
CA ARG A 185 -5.13 -4.99 -14.05
C ARG A 185 -5.26 -6.14 -15.02
N ILE A 186 -4.12 -6.55 -15.57
CA ILE A 186 -3.97 -7.78 -16.35
C ILE A 186 -2.87 -8.61 -15.71
N ALA A 187 -3.12 -9.90 -15.48
CA ALA A 187 -2.10 -10.79 -14.96
C ALA A 187 -2.07 -12.11 -15.74
N LEU A 188 -0.87 -12.50 -16.14
CA LEU A 188 -0.57 -13.79 -16.75
C LEU A 188 0.15 -14.68 -15.75
N LYS A 189 -0.44 -15.85 -15.46
CA LYS A 189 0.11 -16.84 -14.55
C LYS A 189 0.43 -18.12 -15.31
N ALA A 190 1.67 -18.59 -15.16
CA ALA A 190 2.09 -19.93 -15.56
C ALA A 190 2.48 -20.72 -14.32
N ASN A 191 1.98 -21.95 -14.16
CA ASN A 191 2.25 -22.81 -13.00
C ASN A 191 2.53 -24.23 -13.45
N THR A 192 3.75 -24.48 -13.93
CA THR A 192 4.25 -25.75 -14.43
C THR A 192 5.04 -26.48 -13.35
N GLU A 193 5.37 -27.74 -13.58
CA GLU A 193 6.27 -28.51 -12.68
C GLU A 193 7.71 -27.97 -12.65
N ARG A 194 8.15 -27.28 -13.71
CA ARG A 194 9.52 -26.77 -13.86
C ARG A 194 9.68 -25.32 -13.47
N PHE A 195 8.63 -24.51 -13.71
CA PHE A 195 8.67 -23.09 -13.40
C PHE A 195 7.29 -22.55 -13.04
N TYR A 196 7.32 -21.48 -12.31
CA TYR A 196 6.17 -20.60 -12.02
C TYR A 196 6.48 -19.21 -12.53
N MET A 197 5.51 -18.58 -13.16
CA MET A 197 5.59 -17.18 -13.57
C MET A 197 4.27 -16.47 -13.23
N LEU A 198 4.38 -15.30 -12.68
CA LEU A 198 3.28 -14.37 -12.47
C LEU A 198 3.74 -12.99 -12.94
N GLU A 199 3.12 -12.52 -14.01
CA GLU A 199 3.32 -11.20 -14.58
C GLU A 199 2.06 -10.38 -14.38
N LYS A 200 2.17 -9.21 -13.74
CA LYS A 200 1.06 -8.30 -13.49
C LYS A 200 1.37 -6.93 -14.07
N LEU A 201 0.43 -6.40 -14.83
CA LEU A 201 0.43 -5.02 -15.28
C LEU A 201 -0.80 -4.33 -14.71
N GLU A 202 -0.60 -3.23 -14.00
CA GLU A 202 -1.69 -2.44 -13.41
C GLU A 202 -1.57 -0.98 -13.80
N ALA A 203 -2.69 -0.37 -14.20
CA ALA A 203 -2.83 1.06 -14.39
C ALA A 203 -3.87 1.58 -13.41
N SER A 204 -3.55 2.67 -12.72
CA SER A 204 -4.41 3.33 -11.73
C SER A 204 -4.53 4.81 -12.03
N LEU A 205 -5.77 5.30 -12.05
CA LEU A 205 -6.12 6.70 -12.25
C LEU A 205 -7.02 7.12 -11.10
N ALA A 206 -6.68 8.20 -10.43
CA ALA A 206 -7.51 8.75 -9.35
C ALA A 206 -7.64 10.27 -9.53
N TRP A 207 -8.83 10.79 -9.29
CA TRP A 207 -9.14 12.20 -9.27
C TRP A 207 -9.75 12.51 -7.91
N ASN A 208 -9.15 13.43 -7.17
CA ASN A 208 -9.63 13.87 -5.86
C ASN A 208 -9.85 15.39 -5.91
N ASP A 209 -11.06 15.83 -5.65
CA ASP A 209 -11.44 17.23 -5.47
C ASP A 209 -11.94 17.39 -4.04
N LEU A 210 -11.52 18.44 -3.37
CA LEU A 210 -11.94 18.75 -2.02
C LEU A 210 -12.24 20.23 -1.91
N ARG A 211 -13.34 20.56 -1.21
CA ARG A 211 -13.74 21.91 -0.85
C ARG A 211 -14.03 21.95 0.63
N ALA A 212 -13.48 22.95 1.31
CA ALA A 212 -13.75 23.19 2.71
C ALA A 212 -14.02 24.69 2.95
N VAL A 213 -14.98 24.95 3.82
CA VAL A 213 -15.30 26.30 4.31
C VAL A 213 -15.13 26.28 5.82
N LEU A 214 -14.28 27.16 6.32
CA LEU A 214 -14.05 27.34 7.75
C LEU A 214 -14.60 28.70 8.19
N SER A 215 -15.27 28.70 9.33
CA SER A 215 -15.73 29.89 10.05
C SER A 215 -15.20 29.88 11.50
N GLY A 216 -15.28 31.02 12.19
CA GLY A 216 -14.76 31.17 13.55
C GLY A 216 -13.47 32.01 13.58
N SER A 217 -12.47 31.56 14.36
CA SER A 217 -11.24 32.36 14.62
C SER A 217 -10.36 32.56 13.38
N TYR A 218 -10.44 31.66 12.39
CA TYR A 218 -9.62 31.70 11.16
C TYR A 218 -10.46 31.42 9.92
N PRO A 219 -11.37 32.35 9.54
CA PRO A 219 -12.28 32.10 8.42
C PRO A 219 -11.51 31.97 7.10
N ASN A 220 -11.81 30.92 6.35
CA ASN A 220 -11.19 30.69 5.04
C ASN A 220 -12.01 29.71 4.20
N ARG A 221 -11.72 29.72 2.90
CA ARG A 221 -12.22 28.71 1.96
C ARG A 221 -11.02 28.01 1.31
N GLN A 222 -11.10 26.69 1.24
CA GLN A 222 -10.08 25.87 0.62
C GLN A 222 -10.66 25.09 -0.54
N ARG A 223 -9.90 25.00 -1.62
CA ARG A 223 -10.13 24.06 -2.72
C ARG A 223 -8.84 23.34 -3.03
N ALA A 224 -8.86 22.02 -2.98
CA ALA A 224 -7.72 21.20 -3.31
C ALA A 224 -8.09 20.21 -4.42
N GLU A 225 -7.22 20.09 -5.40
CA GLU A 225 -7.28 19.08 -6.45
C GLU A 225 -6.01 18.22 -6.33
N ALA A 226 -6.18 16.89 -6.23
CA ALA A 226 -5.07 15.98 -6.00
C ALA A 226 -5.20 14.70 -6.85
N PRO A 227 -5.16 14.82 -8.20
CA PRO A 227 -5.14 13.64 -9.06
C PRO A 227 -3.83 12.85 -8.90
N ALA A 228 -3.92 11.54 -9.15
CA ALA A 228 -2.79 10.63 -9.17
C ALA A 228 -2.94 9.62 -10.30
N TYR A 229 -1.90 9.44 -11.10
CA TYR A 229 -1.88 8.53 -12.24
C TYR A 229 -0.65 7.63 -12.13
N GLY A 230 -0.86 6.33 -12.18
CA GLY A 230 0.20 5.35 -12.03
C GLY A 230 0.07 4.19 -13.00
N ILE A 231 1.22 3.64 -13.37
CA ILE A 231 1.33 2.35 -14.04
C ILE A 231 2.44 1.56 -13.36
N GLU A 232 2.15 0.29 -13.09
CA GLU A 232 3.12 -0.60 -12.47
C GLU A 232 3.13 -1.98 -13.12
N ASN A 233 4.31 -2.58 -13.10
CA ASN A 233 4.57 -3.92 -13.58
C ASN A 233 5.26 -4.73 -12.48
N ASP A 234 4.76 -5.94 -12.19
CA ASP A 234 5.31 -6.85 -11.19
C ASP A 234 5.45 -8.25 -11.80
N LEU A 235 6.70 -8.65 -12.06
CA LEU A 235 7.06 -9.98 -12.54
C LEU A 235 7.68 -10.80 -11.40
N LYS A 236 7.18 -12.01 -11.22
CA LYS A 236 7.79 -13.04 -10.40
C LYS A 236 7.98 -14.32 -11.22
N TYR A 237 9.21 -14.73 -11.36
CA TYR A 237 9.60 -15.96 -12.06
C TYR A 237 10.37 -16.87 -11.12
N ILE A 238 9.97 -18.13 -11.01
CA ILE A 238 10.62 -19.14 -10.18
C ILE A 238 10.94 -20.32 -11.07
N ARG A 239 12.20 -20.71 -11.13
CA ARG A 239 12.67 -21.92 -11.83
C ARG A 239 13.21 -22.93 -10.85
N ARG A 240 12.79 -24.17 -11.01
CA ARG A 240 13.30 -25.32 -10.25
C ARG A 240 14.35 -26.09 -11.05
N THR A 241 15.43 -26.50 -10.38
CA THR A 241 16.42 -27.44 -10.92
C THR A 241 16.87 -28.38 -9.80
N GLY A 242 16.28 -29.58 -9.73
CA GLY A 242 16.46 -30.49 -8.61
C GLY A 242 16.01 -29.94 -7.28
N THR A 243 16.88 -29.82 -6.30
CA THR A 243 16.64 -29.26 -4.95
C THR A 243 16.91 -27.75 -4.88
N ARG A 244 17.30 -27.13 -5.99
CA ARG A 244 17.64 -25.71 -6.07
C ARG A 244 16.51 -24.93 -6.70
N SER A 245 16.30 -23.72 -6.24
CA SER A 245 15.36 -22.77 -6.84
C SER A 245 16.03 -21.45 -7.16
N LEU A 246 15.73 -20.91 -8.34
CA LEU A 246 16.06 -19.55 -8.73
C LEU A 246 14.76 -18.76 -8.81
N THR A 247 14.66 -17.67 -8.06
CA THR A 247 13.54 -16.72 -8.12
C THR A 247 14.06 -15.42 -8.66
N VAL A 248 13.42 -14.89 -9.70
CA VAL A 248 13.67 -13.55 -10.24
C VAL A 248 12.42 -12.73 -10.01
N THR A 249 12.58 -11.52 -9.46
CA THR A 249 11.50 -10.56 -9.34
C THR A 249 11.89 -9.25 -10.00
N SER A 250 10.96 -8.63 -10.68
CA SER A 250 11.13 -7.34 -11.33
C SER A 250 9.92 -6.48 -11.03
N TYR A 251 10.13 -5.31 -10.45
CA TYR A 251 9.09 -4.35 -10.17
C TYR A 251 9.45 -3.00 -10.77
N LEU A 252 8.50 -2.43 -11.50
CA LEU A 252 8.60 -1.13 -12.14
C LEU A 252 7.35 -0.33 -11.79
N LYS A 253 7.50 0.95 -11.44
CA LYS A 253 6.36 1.84 -11.20
C LYS A 253 6.68 3.24 -11.71
N TYR A 254 5.77 3.80 -12.48
CA TYR A 254 5.72 5.21 -12.79
C TYR A 254 4.50 5.84 -12.14
N LEU A 255 4.69 6.98 -11.50
CA LEU A 255 3.66 7.71 -10.78
C LEU A 255 3.77 9.20 -11.10
N THR A 256 2.64 9.87 -11.37
CA THR A 256 2.58 11.34 -11.46
C THR A 256 1.39 11.86 -10.68
N ARG A 257 1.63 12.93 -9.90
CA ARG A 257 0.65 13.53 -8.98
C ARG A 257 0.68 15.05 -9.10
N PRO A 258 0.03 15.63 -10.12
CA PRO A 258 -0.19 17.07 -10.16
C PRO A 258 -1.24 17.44 -9.11
N GLN A 259 -0.95 18.40 -8.25
CA GLN A 259 -1.82 18.81 -7.15
C GLN A 259 -1.91 20.33 -7.07
N SER A 260 -3.02 20.84 -6.59
CA SER A 260 -3.19 22.26 -6.29
C SER A 260 -4.01 22.46 -5.02
N LEU A 261 -3.72 23.54 -4.32
CA LEU A 261 -4.47 24.00 -3.15
C LEU A 261 -4.63 25.52 -3.24
N ASP A 262 -5.86 25.97 -3.27
CA ASP A 262 -6.23 27.38 -3.15
C ASP A 262 -6.78 27.61 -1.73
N VAL A 263 -6.25 28.63 -1.05
CA VAL A 263 -6.71 29.10 0.25
C VAL A 263 -7.09 30.58 0.13
N VAL A 264 -8.37 30.87 0.30
CA VAL A 264 -8.93 32.23 0.20
C VAL A 264 -9.29 32.72 1.59
N ARG A 265 -8.73 33.85 2.00
CA ARG A 265 -9.00 34.55 3.27
C ARG A 265 -9.35 36.00 2.99
N GLU A 266 -9.96 36.69 3.93
CA GLU A 266 -10.15 38.13 3.86
C GLU A 266 -8.83 38.91 3.78
N THR A 267 -7.80 38.41 4.43
CA THR A 267 -6.45 38.99 4.46
C THR A 267 -5.60 38.72 3.21
N GLY A 268 -6.12 37.91 2.28
CA GLY A 268 -5.44 37.57 1.02
C GLY A 268 -5.51 36.10 0.65
N ASN A 269 -5.16 35.81 -0.58
CA ASN A 269 -5.22 34.49 -1.18
C ASN A 269 -3.85 33.86 -1.29
N GLN A 270 -3.82 32.55 -1.14
CA GLN A 270 -2.61 31.73 -1.35
C GLN A 270 -2.95 30.58 -2.28
N ARG A 271 -2.04 30.26 -3.20
CA ARG A 271 -2.15 29.14 -4.13
C ARG A 271 -0.87 28.32 -4.11
N GLN A 272 -1.00 27.04 -3.81
CA GLN A 272 0.05 26.04 -3.93
C GLN A 272 -0.19 25.19 -5.16
N THR A 273 0.83 25.05 -6.01
CA THR A 273 0.86 24.03 -7.08
C THR A 273 1.99 23.03 -6.80
N ILE A 274 1.76 21.77 -7.14
CA ILE A 274 2.72 20.69 -6.92
C ILE A 274 2.67 19.79 -8.14
N ALA A 275 3.81 19.52 -8.76
CA ALA A 275 3.98 18.48 -9.77
C ALA A 275 5.04 17.49 -9.26
N ASP A 276 4.59 16.31 -8.85
CA ASP A 276 5.43 15.23 -8.34
C ASP A 276 5.38 14.06 -9.33
N ARG A 277 6.55 13.66 -9.86
CA ARG A 277 6.69 12.54 -10.79
C ARG A 277 7.77 11.62 -10.28
N ALA A 278 7.53 10.32 -10.30
CA ALA A 278 8.49 9.34 -9.84
C ALA A 278 8.52 8.12 -10.76
N PHE A 279 9.71 7.63 -11.02
CA PHE A 279 9.94 6.31 -11.61
C PHE A 279 10.77 5.48 -10.63
N TYR A 280 10.21 4.36 -10.21
CA TYR A 280 10.83 3.44 -9.28
C TYR A 280 11.04 2.09 -9.95
N MET A 281 12.19 1.45 -9.70
CA MET A 281 12.48 0.09 -10.12
C MET A 281 13.19 -0.70 -9.03
N ASN A 282 12.89 -2.01 -8.98
CA ASN A 282 13.56 -2.96 -8.10
C ASN A 282 13.62 -4.34 -8.79
N HIS A 283 14.80 -4.75 -9.16
CA HIS A 283 15.06 -6.05 -9.79
C HIS A 283 15.95 -6.89 -8.90
N ASN A 284 15.57 -8.13 -8.65
CA ASN A 284 16.39 -9.02 -7.85
C ASN A 284 16.30 -10.47 -8.31
N ALA A 285 17.35 -11.20 -7.97
CA ALA A 285 17.40 -12.63 -8.11
C ALA A 285 17.71 -13.26 -6.74
N ALA A 286 17.01 -14.33 -6.42
CA ALA A 286 17.23 -15.11 -5.21
C ALA A 286 17.51 -16.56 -5.58
N PHE A 287 18.57 -17.09 -5.03
CA PHE A 287 18.96 -18.50 -5.12
C PHE A 287 18.70 -19.17 -3.78
N GLY A 288 17.98 -20.29 -3.80
CA GLY A 288 17.69 -21.10 -2.61
C GLY A 288 18.22 -22.51 -2.76
N THR A 289 18.81 -23.06 -1.69
CA THR A 289 19.23 -24.46 -1.61
C THR A 289 19.04 -25.00 -0.21
N GLN A 290 18.85 -26.30 -0.10
CA GLN A 290 18.68 -26.98 1.18
C GLN A 290 19.73 -28.10 1.34
N ALA A 291 20.33 -28.19 2.53
CA ALA A 291 21.26 -29.23 2.91
C ALA A 291 20.90 -29.73 4.33
N GLY A 292 20.29 -30.90 4.41
CA GLY A 292 19.82 -31.48 5.66
C GLY A 292 18.80 -30.58 6.36
N ARG A 293 19.13 -30.11 7.56
CA ARG A 293 18.28 -29.22 8.38
C ARG A 293 18.49 -27.75 8.11
N PHE A 294 19.40 -27.39 7.21
CA PHE A 294 19.72 -26.03 6.85
C PHE A 294 19.16 -25.67 5.48
N ALA A 295 18.52 -24.51 5.40
CA ALA A 295 18.14 -23.88 4.15
C ALA A 295 18.92 -22.56 4.00
N PHE A 296 19.54 -22.38 2.85
CA PHE A 296 20.30 -21.19 2.50
C PHE A 296 19.55 -20.42 1.43
N ALA A 297 19.47 -19.11 1.59
CA ALA A 297 18.89 -18.18 0.63
C ALA A 297 19.88 -17.05 0.36
N PHE A 298 20.13 -16.76 -0.90
CA PHE A 298 20.97 -15.66 -1.33
C PHE A 298 20.16 -14.80 -2.28
N LYS A 299 19.78 -13.60 -1.85
CA LYS A 299 19.06 -12.64 -2.67
C LYS A 299 19.98 -11.47 -2.96
N GLY A 300 20.10 -11.09 -4.23
CA GLY A 300 20.81 -9.90 -4.66
C GLY A 300 19.98 -9.11 -5.65
N GLY A 301 20.15 -7.80 -5.67
CA GLY A 301 19.35 -6.97 -6.56
C GLY A 301 19.85 -5.55 -6.70
N VAL A 302 19.18 -4.84 -7.60
CA VAL A 302 19.37 -3.43 -7.88
C VAL A 302 18.05 -2.70 -7.68
N SER A 303 18.11 -1.48 -7.14
CA SER A 303 16.95 -0.60 -7.01
C SER A 303 17.32 0.82 -7.38
N ALA A 304 16.40 1.54 -8.02
CA ALA A 304 16.57 2.95 -8.30
C ALA A 304 15.25 3.70 -8.17
N LEU A 305 15.36 4.97 -7.80
CA LEU A 305 14.28 5.94 -7.78
C LEU A 305 14.75 7.20 -8.50
N PHE A 306 13.94 7.68 -9.43
CA PHE A 306 14.11 8.95 -10.10
C PHE A 306 12.85 9.78 -9.84
N ARG A 307 13.00 10.92 -9.20
CA ARG A 307 11.90 11.79 -8.81
C ARG A 307 12.14 13.21 -9.26
N GLY A 308 11.11 13.84 -9.82
CA GLY A 308 11.04 15.26 -10.08
C GLY A 308 9.94 15.89 -9.25
N LEU A 309 10.25 16.91 -8.47
CA LEU A 309 9.32 17.65 -7.64
C LEU A 309 9.41 19.13 -7.98
N VAL A 310 8.35 19.68 -8.53
CA VAL A 310 8.20 21.12 -8.76
C VAL A 310 7.05 21.60 -7.90
N THR A 311 7.30 22.63 -7.07
CA THR A 311 6.26 23.25 -6.25
C THR A 311 6.38 24.76 -6.35
N ASP A 312 5.24 25.44 -6.34
CA ASP A 312 5.19 26.89 -6.32
C ASP A 312 4.06 27.35 -5.39
N LEU A 313 4.40 28.23 -4.43
CA LEU A 313 3.46 28.83 -3.50
C LEU A 313 3.42 30.33 -3.76
N THR A 314 2.30 30.80 -4.27
CA THR A 314 2.06 32.22 -4.60
C THR A 314 0.97 32.81 -3.71
N GLY A 315 0.98 34.13 -3.56
CA GLY A 315 -0.07 34.87 -2.84
C GLY A 315 0.44 35.90 -1.87
N THR A 316 -0.46 36.37 -1.02
CA THR A 316 -0.18 37.44 -0.04
C THR A 316 0.47 36.91 1.23
N GLY A 317 1.31 37.74 1.86
CA GLY A 317 1.93 37.46 3.15
C GLY A 317 3.02 36.38 3.10
N LEU A 318 3.58 36.11 1.92
CA LEU A 318 4.64 35.13 1.75
C LEU A 318 6.01 35.80 1.79
N GLY A 319 6.97 35.11 2.42
CA GLY A 319 8.38 35.46 2.38
C GLY A 319 9.09 34.91 1.12
N THR A 320 10.40 34.86 1.14
CA THR A 320 11.27 34.22 0.13
C THR A 320 11.26 32.69 0.32
N GLY A 321 11.60 31.92 -0.72
CA GLY A 321 11.75 30.45 -0.63
C GLY A 321 10.43 29.71 -0.69
N THR A 322 9.54 30.12 -1.60
CA THR A 322 8.19 29.55 -1.79
C THR A 322 8.12 28.53 -2.91
N ALA A 323 9.21 28.27 -3.60
CA ALA A 323 9.26 27.35 -4.74
C ALA A 323 10.32 26.27 -4.56
N ASN A 324 10.10 25.13 -5.20
CA ASN A 324 11.07 24.05 -5.37
C ASN A 324 11.09 23.59 -6.83
N ASP A 325 12.26 23.28 -7.37
CA ASP A 325 12.44 22.54 -8.63
C ASP A 325 13.56 21.52 -8.42
N LEU A 326 13.18 20.33 -7.99
CA LEU A 326 14.09 19.31 -7.53
C LEU A 326 14.11 18.12 -8.48
N SER A 327 15.31 17.64 -8.78
CA SER A 327 15.56 16.32 -9.31
C SER A 327 16.27 15.50 -8.23
N ALA A 328 15.59 14.53 -7.66
CA ALA A 328 16.07 13.70 -6.56
C ALA A 328 15.96 12.23 -6.86
N GLY A 329 16.78 11.40 -6.24
CA GLY A 329 16.66 9.97 -6.37
C GLY A 329 17.89 9.22 -5.90
N TYR A 330 17.90 7.93 -6.16
CA TYR A 330 19.02 7.05 -5.88
C TYR A 330 19.14 5.92 -6.88
N ALA A 331 20.33 5.36 -6.99
CA ALA A 331 20.59 4.04 -7.56
C ALA A 331 21.42 3.23 -6.55
N GLY A 332 21.14 1.94 -6.42
CA GLY A 332 21.82 1.12 -5.44
C GLY A 332 21.74 -0.37 -5.72
N VAL A 333 22.63 -1.08 -5.05
CA VAL A 333 22.72 -2.54 -5.07
C VAL A 333 22.53 -3.06 -3.66
N TYR A 334 22.02 -4.29 -3.54
CA TYR A 334 21.87 -4.94 -2.24
C TYR A 334 22.07 -6.46 -2.34
N LEU A 335 22.51 -7.04 -1.22
CA LEU A 335 22.63 -8.46 -1.00
C LEU A 335 21.93 -8.81 0.31
N GLN A 336 21.24 -9.94 0.34
CA GLN A 336 20.56 -10.46 1.51
C GLN A 336 20.79 -11.97 1.61
N PRO A 337 21.94 -12.39 2.16
CA PRO A 337 22.13 -13.78 2.52
C PRO A 337 21.28 -14.13 3.74
N GLY A 338 20.68 -15.32 3.71
CA GLY A 338 19.86 -15.85 4.79
C GLY A 338 20.16 -17.31 5.04
N ILE A 339 20.08 -17.72 6.29
CA ILE A 339 20.20 -19.11 6.72
C ILE A 339 19.03 -19.43 7.66
N THR A 340 18.40 -20.57 7.42
CA THR A 340 17.36 -21.10 8.30
C THR A 340 17.75 -22.52 8.73
N TYR A 341 17.86 -22.72 10.04
CA TYR A 341 17.93 -24.05 10.64
C TYR A 341 16.52 -24.50 11.05
N ARG A 342 16.17 -25.73 10.73
CA ARG A 342 14.88 -26.32 11.08
C ARG A 342 15.04 -27.72 11.64
N SER A 343 14.47 -27.93 12.83
CA SER A 343 14.24 -29.24 13.42
C SER A 343 12.75 -29.40 13.74
N GLN A 344 12.36 -30.53 14.32
CA GLN A 344 10.96 -30.79 14.72
C GLN A 344 10.41 -29.73 15.71
N ARG A 345 11.27 -29.20 16.59
CA ARG A 345 10.86 -28.30 17.66
C ARG A 345 11.47 -26.90 17.58
N LEU A 346 12.48 -26.70 16.74
CA LEU A 346 13.23 -25.43 16.69
C LEU A 346 13.38 -24.96 15.25
N ARG A 347 13.04 -23.67 15.03
CA ARG A 347 13.34 -22.95 13.80
C ARG A 347 14.14 -21.71 14.16
N LEU A 348 15.32 -21.57 13.58
CA LEU A 348 16.17 -20.39 13.68
C LEU A 348 16.31 -19.79 12.29
N THR A 349 16.13 -18.49 12.16
CA THR A 349 16.33 -17.76 10.91
C THR A 349 17.25 -16.59 11.17
N LEU A 350 18.27 -16.42 10.35
CA LEU A 350 19.18 -15.28 10.34
C LEU A 350 19.25 -14.73 8.93
N ASP A 351 18.89 -13.47 8.75
CA ASP A 351 19.02 -12.72 7.52
C ASP A 351 20.00 -11.56 7.71
N LEU A 352 20.92 -11.38 6.78
CA LEU A 352 21.97 -10.36 6.83
C LEU A 352 21.89 -9.40 5.64
N PRO A 353 20.81 -8.61 5.51
CA PRO A 353 20.68 -7.66 4.41
C PRO A 353 21.72 -6.55 4.54
N ALA A 354 22.44 -6.33 3.44
CA ALA A 354 23.38 -5.25 3.26
C ALA A 354 23.13 -4.57 1.91
N GLY A 355 23.33 -3.28 1.82
CA GLY A 355 23.14 -2.54 0.58
C GLY A 355 23.93 -1.24 0.56
N TYR A 356 24.20 -0.78 -0.65
CA TYR A 356 24.78 0.53 -0.89
C TYR A 356 23.89 1.29 -1.86
N ARG A 357 23.56 2.55 -1.51
CA ARG A 357 22.80 3.45 -2.36
C ARG A 357 23.58 4.74 -2.54
N ARG A 358 23.66 5.18 -3.78
CA ARG A 358 24.13 6.51 -4.14
C ARG A 358 22.93 7.40 -4.41
N TYR A 359 22.74 8.37 -3.55
CA TYR A 359 21.72 9.40 -3.65
C TYR A 359 22.25 10.60 -4.40
N GLY A 360 21.36 11.29 -5.10
CA GLY A 360 21.62 12.56 -5.71
C GLY A 360 20.40 13.46 -5.58
N LEU A 361 20.61 14.70 -5.20
CA LEU A 361 19.62 15.75 -5.20
C LEU A 361 20.22 16.94 -5.93
N HIS A 362 19.48 17.47 -6.87
CA HIS A 362 19.79 18.68 -7.60
C HIS A 362 18.62 19.64 -7.47
N ASP A 363 18.83 20.75 -6.79
CA ASP A 363 17.92 21.87 -6.74
C ASP A 363 18.25 22.81 -7.91
N ARG A 364 17.30 23.00 -8.82
CA ARG A 364 17.52 23.82 -10.02
C ARG A 364 17.32 25.30 -9.77
N ILE A 365 16.75 25.68 -8.62
CA ILE A 365 16.54 27.08 -8.26
C ILE A 365 17.86 27.72 -7.82
N ASP A 366 18.59 27.06 -6.91
CA ASP A 366 19.87 27.57 -6.39
C ASP A 366 21.09 26.89 -7.04
N GLY A 367 20.87 25.89 -7.90
CA GLY A 367 21.90 25.12 -8.58
C GLY A 367 22.66 24.14 -7.68
N SER A 368 22.24 23.98 -6.44
CA SER A 368 22.90 23.11 -5.47
C SER A 368 22.79 21.64 -5.81
N ARG A 369 23.82 20.87 -5.46
CA ARG A 369 23.86 19.42 -5.62
C ARG A 369 24.30 18.77 -4.33
N THR A 370 23.49 17.83 -3.84
CA THR A 370 23.77 17.11 -2.60
C THR A 370 23.90 15.61 -2.91
N PRO A 371 25.10 15.12 -3.24
CA PRO A 371 25.34 13.68 -3.39
C PRO A 371 25.54 13.04 -2.01
N ALA A 372 25.05 11.82 -1.82
CA ALA A 372 25.33 11.02 -0.63
C ALA A 372 25.49 9.54 -1.00
N GLY A 373 26.51 8.89 -0.44
CA GLY A 373 26.71 7.45 -0.51
C GLY A 373 26.33 6.81 0.83
N ILE A 374 25.33 5.94 0.84
CA ILE A 374 24.80 5.39 2.07
C ILE A 374 24.90 3.88 2.05
N PHE A 375 25.64 3.33 3.01
CA PHE A 375 25.69 1.91 3.29
C PHE A 375 24.63 1.57 4.34
N THR A 376 23.85 0.54 4.06
CA THR A 376 22.84 -0.02 4.97
C THR A 376 23.20 -1.43 5.34
N TRP A 377 23.11 -1.77 6.63
CA TRP A 377 23.24 -3.12 7.15
C TRP A 377 22.21 -3.29 8.26
N LYS A 378 21.33 -4.27 8.11
CA LYS A 378 20.17 -4.43 9.01
C LYS A 378 19.90 -5.90 9.28
N PRO A 379 20.78 -6.60 10.04
CA PRO A 379 20.59 -7.99 10.39
C PRO A 379 19.27 -8.21 11.12
N ARG A 380 18.67 -9.36 10.83
CA ARG A 380 17.43 -9.83 11.42
C ARG A 380 17.60 -11.25 11.90
N PHE A 381 17.11 -11.54 13.08
CA PHE A 381 17.01 -12.90 13.57
C PHE A 381 15.55 -13.22 13.94
N ALA A 382 15.18 -14.48 13.81
CA ALA A 382 13.92 -15.01 14.31
C ALA A 382 14.13 -16.42 14.85
N VAL A 383 13.55 -16.67 16.03
CA VAL A 383 13.58 -17.96 16.72
C VAL A 383 12.15 -18.38 16.98
N LYS A 384 11.82 -19.61 16.65
CA LYS A 384 10.56 -20.25 17.06
C LYS A 384 10.90 -21.60 17.66
N TRP A 385 10.56 -21.77 18.93
CA TRP A 385 10.79 -23.00 19.67
C TRP A 385 9.48 -23.54 20.21
N SER A 386 9.17 -24.80 19.86
CA SER A 386 7.98 -25.51 20.32
C SER A 386 8.41 -26.70 21.16
N PRO A 387 8.69 -26.50 22.48
CA PRO A 387 9.15 -27.58 23.36
C PRO A 387 8.15 -28.71 23.47
N THR A 388 6.86 -28.39 23.36
CA THR A 388 5.76 -29.38 23.36
C THR A 388 4.82 -29.10 22.17
N GLY A 389 3.87 -30.00 21.91
CA GLY A 389 2.83 -29.81 20.90
C GLY A 389 1.87 -28.63 21.22
N HIS A 390 1.84 -28.19 22.46
CA HIS A 390 0.92 -27.14 22.95
C HIS A 390 1.60 -25.79 23.16
N LEU A 391 2.90 -25.75 23.47
CA LEU A 391 3.62 -24.53 23.79
C LEU A 391 4.53 -24.10 22.65
N SER A 392 4.43 -22.84 22.24
CA SER A 392 5.31 -22.22 21.26
C SER A 392 5.85 -20.90 21.80
N LEU A 393 7.16 -20.78 21.78
CA LEU A 393 7.91 -19.56 22.13
C LEU A 393 8.47 -18.95 20.86
N SER A 394 8.38 -17.66 20.70
CA SER A 394 8.93 -16.92 19.56
C SER A 394 9.69 -15.69 20.03
N ALA A 395 10.80 -15.41 19.38
CA ALA A 395 11.55 -14.17 19.55
C ALA A 395 12.06 -13.71 18.19
N SER A 396 12.02 -12.44 17.92
CA SER A 396 12.61 -11.86 16.71
C SER A 396 13.17 -10.48 17.00
N GLY A 397 14.21 -10.11 16.27
CA GLY A 397 14.81 -8.79 16.43
C GLY A 397 15.52 -8.34 15.18
N THR A 398 15.69 -7.03 15.08
CA THR A 398 16.49 -6.37 14.06
C THR A 398 17.22 -5.19 14.67
N VAL A 399 18.40 -4.92 14.16
CA VAL A 399 19.18 -3.73 14.48
C VAL A 399 19.84 -3.24 13.19
N GLY A 400 19.82 -1.94 12.95
CA GLY A 400 20.47 -1.38 11.78
C GLY A 400 19.97 0.00 11.43
N ARG A 401 20.52 0.57 10.36
CA ARG A 401 20.11 1.85 9.84
C ARG A 401 19.26 1.66 8.61
N ASP A 402 18.13 2.36 8.56
CA ASP A 402 17.30 2.42 7.36
C ASP A 402 17.98 3.27 6.29
N ALA A 403 17.55 3.09 5.04
CA ALA A 403 17.91 3.98 3.97
C ALA A 403 17.43 5.41 4.28
N ALA A 404 18.09 6.40 3.68
CA ALA A 404 17.68 7.79 3.86
C ALA A 404 16.23 7.99 3.38
N ASP A 405 15.48 8.76 4.16
CA ASP A 405 14.13 9.20 3.78
C ASP A 405 14.26 10.41 2.84
N ASP A 406 13.75 10.28 1.63
CA ASP A 406 13.72 11.33 0.59
C ASP A 406 12.37 12.05 0.51
N SER A 407 11.41 11.70 1.38
CA SER A 407 10.07 12.31 1.39
C SER A 407 10.04 13.77 1.83
N ARG A 408 11.09 14.24 2.51
CA ARG A 408 11.22 15.58 3.07
C ARG A 408 12.26 16.43 2.37
N THR A 409 12.62 16.11 1.15
CA THR A 409 13.53 16.90 0.36
C THR A 409 12.84 18.15 -0.17
N GLY A 410 13.56 19.30 -0.15
CA GLY A 410 13.08 20.59 -0.65
C GLY A 410 13.18 21.70 0.39
N ASN A 411 13.92 22.74 0.09
CA ASN A 411 14.10 23.90 0.99
C ASN A 411 12.90 24.86 0.91
N GLY A 412 12.17 24.88 -0.20
CA GLY A 412 11.03 25.75 -0.39
C GLY A 412 9.82 25.31 0.41
N ALA A 413 9.08 26.29 0.90
CA ALA A 413 7.85 26.07 1.67
C ALA A 413 6.74 25.43 0.82
N VAL A 414 6.08 24.43 1.35
CA VAL A 414 4.90 23.78 0.74
C VAL A 414 3.72 23.92 1.68
N LEU A 415 2.70 24.64 1.25
CA LEU A 415 1.44 24.78 1.98
C LEU A 415 0.65 23.48 1.89
N ARG A 416 0.44 22.79 3.02
CA ARG A 416 -0.29 21.52 3.09
C ARG A 416 -1.78 21.71 3.33
N ASN A 417 -2.13 22.73 4.07
CA ASN A 417 -3.49 23.19 4.34
C ASN A 417 -3.42 24.65 4.82
N TYR A 418 -4.56 25.27 5.12
CA TYR A 418 -4.63 26.68 5.53
C TYR A 418 -3.74 27.05 6.73
N ARG A 419 -3.27 26.11 7.54
CA ARG A 419 -2.51 26.34 8.80
C ARG A 419 -1.15 25.66 8.82
N SER A 420 -0.85 24.73 7.91
CA SER A 420 0.35 23.91 7.94
C SER A 420 1.21 24.13 6.70
N VAL A 421 2.42 24.55 6.94
CA VAL A 421 3.47 24.67 5.93
C VAL A 421 4.55 23.62 6.24
N LEU A 422 4.97 22.88 5.24
CA LEU A 422 6.11 21.97 5.30
C LEU A 422 7.33 22.68 4.70
N CYS A 423 8.39 22.81 5.49
CA CYS A 423 9.72 23.14 5.00
C CYS A 423 10.60 21.91 5.19
N GLY A 424 11.18 21.43 4.13
CA GLY A 424 12.11 20.31 4.17
C GLY A 424 13.56 20.78 4.35
N VAL A 425 14.47 19.85 4.17
CA VAL A 425 15.91 20.11 4.10
C VAL A 425 16.50 19.28 2.96
N ASN A 426 17.46 19.86 2.23
CA ASN A 426 18.18 19.17 1.17
C ASN A 426 19.30 18.27 1.76
N GLU A 427 18.92 17.37 2.68
CA GLU A 427 19.84 16.50 3.39
C GLU A 427 19.27 15.08 3.52
N TYR A 428 20.10 14.09 3.27
CA TYR A 428 19.74 12.69 3.47
C TYR A 428 20.08 12.23 4.88
N ARG A 429 19.06 11.87 5.66
CA ARG A 429 19.22 11.43 7.05
C ARG A 429 18.87 9.95 7.19
N GLN A 430 19.67 9.26 7.97
CA GLN A 430 19.42 7.86 8.34
C GLN A 430 18.91 7.77 9.77
N ALA A 431 17.91 6.92 9.98
CA ALA A 431 17.44 6.54 11.31
C ALA A 431 18.02 5.19 11.73
N LEU A 432 18.52 5.11 12.98
CA LEU A 432 18.84 3.83 13.60
C LEU A 432 17.56 3.18 14.10
N GLN A 433 17.24 2.02 13.56
CA GLN A 433 16.12 1.21 14.00
C GLN A 433 16.59 0.03 14.84
N ARG A 434 15.96 -0.18 15.98
CA ARG A 434 16.13 -1.37 16.82
C ARG A 434 14.74 -1.89 17.18
N SER A 435 14.52 -3.18 16.98
CA SER A 435 13.29 -3.81 17.43
C SER A 435 13.59 -5.18 18.01
N LEU A 436 12.87 -5.53 19.07
CA LEU A 436 12.88 -6.84 19.68
C LEU A 436 11.43 -7.19 20.01
N SER A 437 10.99 -8.36 19.62
CA SER A 437 9.66 -8.89 19.94
C SER A 437 9.83 -10.28 20.51
N ALA A 438 9.04 -10.60 21.52
CA ALA A 438 8.97 -11.93 22.12
C ALA A 438 7.51 -12.32 22.31
N GLY A 439 7.19 -13.59 22.09
CA GLY A 439 5.83 -14.08 22.23
C GLY A 439 5.79 -15.50 22.79
N ILE A 440 4.76 -15.76 23.55
CA ILE A 440 4.39 -17.05 24.09
C ILE A 440 3.00 -17.41 23.58
N ALA A 441 2.80 -18.61 23.07
CA ALA A 441 1.50 -19.13 22.68
C ALA A 441 1.31 -20.54 23.22
N TYR A 442 0.22 -20.75 23.94
CA TYR A 442 -0.24 -22.06 24.38
C TYR A 442 -1.55 -22.42 23.67
N LYS A 443 -1.62 -23.61 23.07
CA LYS A 443 -2.77 -24.10 22.30
C LYS A 443 -3.09 -25.51 22.70
N ASN A 444 -4.23 -25.71 23.34
CA ASN A 444 -4.78 -27.04 23.63
C ASN A 444 -6.13 -27.21 22.89
N PRO A 445 -6.12 -27.73 21.66
CA PRO A 445 -7.34 -27.89 20.88
C PRO A 445 -8.32 -28.91 21.48
N ILE A 446 -7.83 -29.90 22.22
CA ILE A 446 -8.69 -30.93 22.86
C ILE A 446 -9.40 -30.33 24.09
N GLY A 447 -8.70 -29.55 24.89
CA GLY A 447 -9.28 -28.89 26.08
C GLY A 447 -9.92 -27.53 25.77
N GLY A 448 -9.90 -27.07 24.50
CA GLY A 448 -10.47 -25.78 24.09
C GLY A 448 -9.78 -24.55 24.68
N PHE A 449 -8.56 -24.68 25.22
CA PHE A 449 -7.84 -23.57 25.86
C PHE A 449 -6.77 -22.99 24.92
N PHE A 450 -6.83 -21.67 24.68
CA PHE A 450 -5.89 -20.93 23.87
C PHE A 450 -5.47 -19.65 24.63
N ALA A 451 -4.17 -19.45 24.78
CA ALA A 451 -3.60 -18.25 25.39
C ALA A 451 -2.40 -17.76 24.59
N SER A 452 -2.27 -16.46 24.40
CA SER A 452 -1.09 -15.86 23.78
C SER A 452 -0.74 -14.53 24.44
N LEU A 453 0.57 -14.30 24.57
CA LEU A 453 1.17 -13.05 25.03
C LEU A 453 2.22 -12.64 23.97
N LEU A 454 2.19 -11.37 23.56
CA LEU A 454 3.14 -10.74 22.65
C LEU A 454 3.86 -9.61 23.35
#